data_4e5161cadde8e76ed75fb75087c0df8e
#
_entry.id   4e5161cadde8e76ed75fb75087c0df8e
#
_cell.length_a   1.000
_cell.length_b   1.000
_cell.length_c   1.000
_cell.angle_alpha   90.00
_cell.angle_beta   90.00
_cell.angle_gamma   90.00
#
_symmetry.space_group_name_H-M   'P 1'
#
loop_
_entity.id
_entity.type
_entity.pdbx_description
1 polymer ?
#
loop_
_entity_poly.entity_id
_entity_poly.type
_entity_poly.pdbx_seq_one_letter_code
_entity_poly.pdbx_strand_id
1 'polypeptide(L)'
;QEELGIKGIASVAKREESQNDARAAADRVASVREKMQRILVALNGDPQLPVEEHHLVRDKTAARERAALDLARTTIRAPIDGVVVNMRVQQGEQVRAAAPLFVLVVVSRPWVEANFKETELTHVRVGQKATVVLDTYPDTTWEAVVESLSPATGAEFAVLPPQNASGNWVKVVQRLPVKLRLAPQAGEPPLRAGMTATVEK
;
A
#
# COMPACT_ATOMS: atom_id res chain seq x y z
N GLN A 1 -4.44 73.14 20.57
CA GLN A 1 -3.14 73.84 20.59
C GLN A 1 -2.93 74.63 19.28
N GLU A 2 -3.25 74.02 18.16
CA GLU A 2 -3.13 74.64 16.83
C GLU A 2 -4.07 75.86 16.66
N GLU A 3 -5.31 75.75 17.12
CA GLU A 3 -6.30 76.83 17.15
C GLU A 3 -5.88 77.97 18.10
N LEU A 4 -5.24 77.61 19.23
CA LEU A 4 -4.70 78.62 20.20
C LEU A 4 -3.44 79.30 19.67
N GLY A 5 -2.63 78.65 18.84
CA GLY A 5 -1.49 79.26 18.16
C GLY A 5 -1.87 80.28 17.11
N ILE A 6 -2.92 80.03 16.35
CA ILE A 6 -3.50 80.99 15.37
C ILE A 6 -4.02 82.19 16.01
N LYS A 7 -4.51 82.11 17.26
CA LYS A 7 -4.99 83.22 18.07
C LYS A 7 -3.91 83.96 18.87
N GLY A 8 -2.62 83.58 18.67
CA GLY A 8 -1.47 84.18 19.37
C GLY A 8 -1.38 83.87 20.87
N ILE A 9 -2.13 82.88 21.37
CA ILE A 9 -2.22 82.54 22.79
C ILE A 9 -1.17 81.47 23.18
N ALA A 10 -0.64 80.69 22.24
CA ALA A 10 0.39 79.68 22.47
C ALA A 10 1.72 80.04 21.77
N SER A 11 2.86 79.79 22.36
CA SER A 11 4.19 79.99 21.75
C SER A 11 4.38 78.95 20.58
N VAL A 12 5.17 79.38 19.58
CA VAL A 12 5.47 78.49 18.39
C VAL A 12 6.11 77.19 18.88
N ALA A 13 6.98 77.25 19.89
CA ALA A 13 7.64 76.04 20.45
C ALA A 13 6.60 75.05 21.02
N LYS A 14 5.58 75.56 21.74
CA LYS A 14 4.53 74.66 22.31
C LYS A 14 3.64 74.03 21.29
N ARG A 15 3.40 74.71 20.15
CA ARG A 15 2.69 74.16 19.02
C ARG A 15 3.49 73.05 18.30
N GLU A 16 4.81 73.27 18.09
CA GLU A 16 5.71 72.28 17.50
C GLU A 16 5.84 71.03 18.38
N GLU A 17 5.98 71.19 19.70
CA GLU A 17 6.00 70.07 20.65
C GLU A 17 4.71 69.27 20.56
N SER A 18 3.54 69.90 20.57
CA SER A 18 2.25 69.24 20.45
C SER A 18 2.07 68.53 19.10
N GLN A 19 2.60 69.11 18.01
CA GLN A 19 2.59 68.43 16.69
C GLN A 19 3.51 67.22 16.64
N ASN A 20 4.69 67.31 17.26
CA ASN A 20 5.62 66.20 17.34
C ASN A 20 5.05 65.06 18.19
N ASP A 21 4.42 65.39 19.32
CA ASP A 21 3.72 64.37 20.15
C ASP A 21 2.57 63.69 19.40
N ALA A 22 1.80 64.48 18.65
CA ALA A 22 0.72 63.91 17.82
C ALA A 22 1.26 62.99 16.72
N ARG A 23 2.36 63.39 16.08
CA ARG A 23 3.04 62.50 15.07
C ARG A 23 3.57 61.22 15.71
N ALA A 24 4.29 61.33 16.83
CA ALA A 24 4.81 60.20 17.56
C ALA A 24 3.70 59.24 18.03
N ALA A 25 2.57 59.78 18.46
CA ALA A 25 1.39 58.96 18.79
C ALA A 25 0.79 58.25 17.57
N ALA A 26 0.70 58.93 16.42
CA ALA A 26 0.24 58.35 15.18
C ALA A 26 1.17 57.22 14.71
N ASP A 27 2.47 57.41 14.76
CA ASP A 27 3.46 56.42 14.40
C ASP A 27 3.40 55.19 15.31
N ARG A 28 3.17 55.38 16.61
CA ARG A 28 2.94 54.25 17.54
C ARG A 28 1.68 53.47 17.19
N VAL A 29 0.59 54.14 16.85
CA VAL A 29 -0.65 53.48 16.43
C VAL A 29 -0.43 52.69 15.15
N ALA A 30 0.28 53.25 14.16
CA ALA A 30 0.61 52.58 12.93
C ALA A 30 1.44 51.29 13.19
N SER A 31 2.49 51.41 14.01
CA SER A 31 3.36 50.31 14.39
C SER A 31 2.58 49.16 15.09
N VAL A 32 1.67 49.51 16.01
CA VAL A 32 0.84 48.53 16.71
C VAL A 32 -0.12 47.81 15.72
N ARG A 33 -0.73 48.59 14.80
CA ARG A 33 -1.60 48.01 13.75
C ARG A 33 -0.85 47.04 12.86
N GLU A 34 0.36 47.36 12.44
CA GLU A 34 1.20 46.44 11.65
C GLU A 34 1.56 45.17 12.43
N LYS A 35 1.88 45.30 13.73
CA LYS A 35 2.12 44.12 14.57
C LYS A 35 0.90 43.24 14.69
N MET A 36 -0.27 43.83 14.90
CA MET A 36 -1.54 43.11 14.95
C MET A 36 -1.83 42.39 13.63
N GLN A 37 -1.63 43.08 12.49
CA GLN A 37 -1.82 42.48 11.17
C GLN A 37 -0.89 41.29 10.93
N ARG A 38 0.40 41.39 11.33
CA ARG A 38 1.35 40.27 11.24
C ARG A 38 0.91 39.08 12.07
N ILE A 39 0.42 39.33 13.28
CA ILE A 39 -0.10 38.26 14.16
C ILE A 39 -1.36 37.61 13.54
N LEU A 40 -2.29 38.41 13.00
CA LEU A 40 -3.48 37.88 12.33
C LEU A 40 -3.12 37.00 11.14
N VAL A 41 -2.16 37.42 10.32
CA VAL A 41 -1.68 36.60 9.21
C VAL A 41 -1.05 35.28 9.72
N ALA A 42 -0.27 35.33 10.79
CA ALA A 42 0.28 34.13 11.42
C ALA A 42 -0.81 33.19 11.98
N LEU A 43 -1.97 33.71 12.32
CA LEU A 43 -3.15 32.98 12.78
C LEU A 43 -4.15 32.64 11.64
N ASN A 44 -3.72 32.64 10.38
CA ASN A 44 -4.57 32.43 9.21
C ASN A 44 -5.72 33.45 9.04
N GLY A 45 -5.56 34.64 9.63
CA GLY A 45 -6.58 35.69 9.56
C GLY A 45 -7.71 35.57 10.60
N ASP A 46 -7.81 34.48 11.32
CA ASP A 46 -8.82 34.22 12.33
C ASP A 46 -8.18 33.89 13.70
N PRO A 47 -8.28 34.81 14.68
CA PRO A 47 -7.75 34.59 16.03
C PRO A 47 -8.58 33.56 16.84
N GLN A 48 -9.74 33.16 16.37
CA GLN A 48 -10.62 32.18 17.01
C GLN A 48 -10.54 30.80 16.35
N LEU A 49 -9.68 30.65 15.33
CA LEU A 49 -9.48 29.34 14.67
C LEU A 49 -9.07 28.29 15.70
N PRO A 50 -9.72 27.11 15.73
CA PRO A 50 -9.31 26.00 16.58
C PRO A 50 -7.82 25.66 16.37
N VAL A 51 -7.10 25.36 17.45
CA VAL A 51 -5.65 25.08 17.41
C VAL A 51 -5.32 23.96 16.43
N GLU A 52 -6.19 22.96 16.35
CA GLU A 52 -6.06 21.79 15.49
C GLU A 52 -6.13 22.15 13.97
N GLU A 53 -6.84 23.21 13.64
CA GLU A 53 -6.99 23.69 12.26
C GLU A 53 -5.89 24.65 11.83
N HIS A 54 -5.08 25.11 12.77
CA HIS A 54 -3.96 25.99 12.48
C HIS A 54 -2.93 25.28 11.60
N HIS A 55 -2.48 25.93 10.51
CA HIS A 55 -1.59 25.31 9.52
C HIS A 55 -0.31 24.73 10.15
N LEU A 56 0.33 25.45 11.09
CA LEU A 56 1.53 24.96 11.78
C LEU A 56 1.26 23.70 12.63
N VAL A 57 0.09 23.60 13.24
CA VAL A 57 -0.31 22.42 14.03
C VAL A 57 -0.62 21.26 13.11
N ARG A 58 -1.32 21.50 12.00
CA ARG A 58 -1.60 20.49 10.97
C ARG A 58 -0.31 19.93 10.38
N ASP A 59 0.65 20.77 10.04
CA ASP A 59 1.95 20.32 9.52
C ASP A 59 2.70 19.45 10.53
N LYS A 60 2.72 19.85 11.82
CA LYS A 60 3.35 19.05 12.88
C LYS A 60 2.60 17.75 13.16
N THR A 61 1.30 17.77 13.06
CA THR A 61 0.47 16.57 13.20
C THR A 61 0.73 15.59 12.05
N ALA A 62 0.76 16.08 10.82
CA ALA A 62 1.09 15.26 9.65
C ALA A 62 2.51 14.66 9.74
N ALA A 63 3.49 15.45 10.21
CA ALA A 63 4.85 14.95 10.44
C ALA A 63 4.89 13.86 11.52
N ARG A 64 4.16 14.05 12.63
CA ARG A 64 4.03 13.03 13.70
C ARG A 64 3.36 11.76 13.19
N GLU A 65 2.28 11.88 12.44
CA GLU A 65 1.57 10.73 11.87
C GLU A 65 2.45 9.95 10.90
N ARG A 66 3.23 10.66 10.08
CA ARG A 66 4.20 10.02 9.19
C ARG A 66 5.26 9.25 9.96
N ALA A 67 5.84 9.85 11.00
CA ALA A 67 6.81 9.17 11.86
C ALA A 67 6.21 7.98 12.60
N ALA A 68 4.96 8.07 13.05
CA ALA A 68 4.24 6.97 13.67
C ALA A 68 3.98 5.81 12.69
N LEU A 69 3.65 6.13 11.44
CA LEU A 69 3.49 5.15 10.37
C LEU A 69 4.82 4.46 10.04
N ASP A 70 5.91 5.22 9.96
CA ASP A 70 7.24 4.68 9.70
C ASP A 70 7.67 3.75 10.86
N LEU A 71 7.40 4.12 12.10
CA LEU A 71 7.63 3.26 13.25
C LEU A 71 6.78 1.99 13.21
N ALA A 72 5.49 2.09 12.86
CA ALA A 72 4.63 0.91 12.73
C ALA A 72 5.13 -0.06 11.64
N ARG A 73 5.70 0.45 10.57
CA ARG A 73 6.29 -0.34 9.46
C ARG A 73 7.60 -1.02 9.82
N THR A 74 8.25 -0.67 10.92
CA THR A 74 9.45 -1.40 11.40
C THR A 74 9.10 -2.79 11.95
N THR A 75 7.83 -3.02 12.30
CA THR A 75 7.35 -4.33 12.73
C THR A 75 6.62 -5.02 11.58
N ILE A 76 7.28 -6.02 10.99
CA ILE A 76 6.72 -6.81 9.90
C ILE A 76 5.98 -8.02 10.50
N ARG A 77 4.68 -8.11 10.27
CA ARG A 77 3.84 -9.23 10.71
C ARG A 77 3.43 -10.08 9.53
N ALA A 78 3.27 -11.39 9.76
CA ALA A 78 2.70 -12.29 8.78
C ALA A 78 1.23 -11.89 8.50
N PRO A 79 0.85 -11.64 7.23
CA PRO A 79 -0.53 -11.27 6.88
C PRO A 79 -1.51 -12.45 6.95
N ILE A 80 -1.01 -13.67 6.90
CA ILE A 80 -1.77 -14.93 6.89
C ILE A 80 -0.98 -16.01 7.63
N ASP A 81 -1.68 -17.07 8.03
CA ASP A 81 -1.04 -18.26 8.58
C ASP A 81 -0.28 -19.02 7.50
N GLY A 82 0.94 -19.46 7.82
CA GLY A 82 1.78 -20.17 6.87
C GLY A 82 3.15 -20.54 7.42
N VAL A 83 3.97 -21.13 6.58
CA VAL A 83 5.37 -21.50 6.91
C VAL A 83 6.31 -20.54 6.19
N VAL A 84 7.22 -19.96 6.94
CA VAL A 84 8.28 -19.10 6.41
C VAL A 84 9.34 -19.96 5.74
N VAL A 85 9.65 -19.65 4.49
CA VAL A 85 10.70 -20.30 3.70
C VAL A 85 11.64 -19.26 3.08
N ASN A 86 12.82 -19.67 2.68
CA ASN A 86 13.82 -18.79 2.05
C ASN A 86 14.16 -17.53 2.89
N MET A 87 14.20 -17.67 4.19
CA MET A 87 14.63 -16.59 5.06
C MET A 87 16.15 -16.41 4.92
N ARG A 88 16.55 -15.29 4.30
CA ARG A 88 17.97 -14.98 4.03
C ARG A 88 18.53 -13.93 4.98
N VAL A 89 17.66 -13.28 5.73
CA VAL A 89 18.04 -12.17 6.61
C VAL A 89 18.49 -12.69 7.97
N GLN A 90 19.63 -12.19 8.46
CA GLN A 90 20.16 -12.48 9.78
C GLN A 90 20.04 -11.29 10.71
N GLN A 91 20.06 -11.54 12.02
CA GLN A 91 20.03 -10.47 13.01
C GLN A 91 21.27 -9.58 12.88
N GLY A 92 21.05 -8.27 12.83
CA GLY A 92 22.12 -7.28 12.62
C GLY A 92 22.34 -6.89 11.16
N GLU A 93 21.67 -7.53 10.21
CA GLU A 93 21.77 -7.21 8.80
C GLU A 93 20.93 -5.97 8.44
N GLN A 94 21.48 -5.14 7.57
CA GLN A 94 20.77 -3.97 7.06
C GLN A 94 19.82 -4.36 5.93
N VAL A 95 18.53 -4.16 6.13
CA VAL A 95 17.50 -4.39 5.13
C VAL A 95 17.14 -3.12 4.39
N ARG A 96 16.74 -3.24 3.12
CA ARG A 96 16.27 -2.14 2.29
C ARG A 96 14.74 -2.17 2.20
N ALA A 97 14.12 -1.01 2.14
CA ALA A 97 12.69 -0.91 1.87
C ALA A 97 12.34 -1.61 0.55
N ALA A 98 11.20 -2.29 0.52
CA ALA A 98 10.71 -3.07 -0.62
C ALA A 98 11.58 -4.28 -1.05
N ALA A 99 12.66 -4.61 -0.34
CA ALA A 99 13.40 -5.84 -0.61
C ALA A 99 12.67 -7.06 -0.01
N PRO A 100 12.54 -8.18 -0.76
CA PRO A 100 11.93 -9.38 -0.23
C PRO A 100 12.84 -10.00 0.86
N LEU A 101 12.29 -10.21 2.05
CA LEU A 101 13.03 -10.76 3.20
C LEU A 101 12.88 -12.28 3.30
N PHE A 102 11.69 -12.79 3.06
CA PHE A 102 11.34 -14.20 3.11
C PHE A 102 10.09 -14.47 2.28
N VAL A 103 9.78 -15.73 2.07
CA VAL A 103 8.55 -16.18 1.42
C VAL A 103 7.68 -16.86 2.46
N LEU A 104 6.39 -16.53 2.45
CA LEU A 104 5.39 -17.17 3.30
C LEU A 104 4.54 -18.13 2.44
N VAL A 105 4.61 -19.42 2.74
CA VAL A 105 3.83 -20.45 2.04
C VAL A 105 2.60 -20.80 2.86
N VAL A 106 1.43 -20.63 2.26
CA VAL A 106 0.15 -20.99 2.86
C VAL A 106 -0.05 -22.49 2.70
N VAL A 107 -0.19 -23.19 3.82
CA VAL A 107 -0.37 -24.65 3.82
C VAL A 107 -1.82 -25.07 4.07
N SER A 108 -2.69 -24.15 4.50
CA SER A 108 -4.07 -24.44 4.87
C SER A 108 -5.02 -24.69 3.70
N ARG A 109 -4.64 -24.30 2.49
CA ARG A 109 -5.47 -24.43 1.29
C ARG A 109 -4.63 -24.89 0.09
N PRO A 110 -4.18 -26.15 0.10
CA PRO A 110 -3.41 -26.69 -1.00
C PRO A 110 -4.28 -26.84 -2.24
N TRP A 111 -3.67 -26.63 -3.39
CA TRP A 111 -4.32 -26.82 -4.69
C TRP A 111 -3.34 -27.49 -5.66
N VAL A 112 -3.89 -28.20 -6.64
CA VAL A 112 -3.13 -28.84 -7.71
C VAL A 112 -3.50 -28.17 -9.02
N GLU A 113 -2.50 -27.90 -9.85
CA GLU A 113 -2.68 -27.48 -11.22
C GLU A 113 -2.46 -28.67 -12.15
N ALA A 114 -3.54 -29.14 -12.73
CA ALA A 114 -3.52 -30.29 -13.66
C ALA A 114 -3.59 -29.79 -15.09
N ASN A 115 -2.61 -30.15 -15.92
CA ASN A 115 -2.50 -29.73 -17.30
C ASN A 115 -3.19 -30.75 -18.23
N PHE A 116 -4.50 -30.64 -18.39
CA PHE A 116 -5.31 -31.51 -19.26
C PHE A 116 -5.13 -31.18 -20.75
N LYS A 117 -5.19 -32.17 -21.59
CA LYS A 117 -5.31 -31.93 -23.04
C LYS A 117 -6.66 -31.28 -23.36
N GLU A 118 -6.71 -30.38 -24.35
CA GLU A 118 -7.95 -29.72 -24.76
C GLU A 118 -9.06 -30.72 -25.14
N THR A 119 -8.69 -31.89 -25.66
CA THR A 119 -9.62 -32.94 -26.03
C THR A 119 -10.29 -33.64 -24.84
N GLU A 120 -9.67 -33.57 -23.65
CA GLU A 120 -10.17 -34.18 -22.42
C GLU A 120 -11.08 -33.23 -21.63
N LEU A 121 -11.01 -31.94 -21.90
CA LEU A 121 -11.78 -30.90 -21.19
C LEU A 121 -13.28 -30.91 -21.51
N THR A 122 -13.71 -31.55 -22.58
CA THR A 122 -15.11 -31.64 -22.97
C THR A 122 -16.02 -32.12 -21.84
N HIS A 123 -15.50 -32.98 -20.98
CA HIS A 123 -16.23 -33.61 -19.87
C HIS A 123 -15.85 -33.07 -18.48
N VAL A 124 -14.96 -32.06 -18.39
CA VAL A 124 -14.57 -31.45 -17.11
C VAL A 124 -15.45 -30.23 -16.82
N ARG A 125 -16.00 -30.18 -15.61
CA ARG A 125 -16.85 -29.06 -15.14
C ARG A 125 -16.41 -28.61 -13.80
N VAL A 126 -16.55 -27.30 -13.53
CA VAL A 126 -16.35 -26.73 -12.18
C VAL A 126 -17.28 -27.40 -11.18
N GLY A 127 -16.75 -27.74 -10.00
CA GLY A 127 -17.47 -28.49 -8.96
C GLY A 127 -17.39 -30.01 -9.09
N GLN A 128 -16.81 -30.54 -10.15
CA GLN A 128 -16.63 -31.98 -10.33
C GLN A 128 -15.58 -32.51 -9.34
N LYS A 129 -15.86 -33.67 -8.75
CA LYS A 129 -14.90 -34.39 -7.89
C LYS A 129 -13.83 -35.06 -8.76
N ALA A 130 -12.64 -35.13 -8.26
CA ALA A 130 -11.50 -35.80 -8.84
C ALA A 130 -10.63 -36.43 -7.73
N THR A 131 -9.84 -37.40 -8.10
CA THR A 131 -8.91 -38.08 -7.23
C THR A 131 -7.50 -37.65 -7.59
N VAL A 132 -6.69 -37.31 -6.57
CA VAL A 132 -5.31 -36.91 -6.73
C VAL A 132 -4.40 -37.85 -5.98
N VAL A 133 -3.39 -38.32 -6.65
CA VAL A 133 -2.30 -39.13 -6.07
C VAL A 133 -1.00 -38.34 -6.22
N LEU A 134 -0.28 -38.18 -5.14
CA LEU A 134 1.02 -37.51 -5.16
C LEU A 134 2.13 -38.56 -5.36
N ASP A 135 3.08 -38.28 -6.23
CA ASP A 135 4.20 -39.18 -6.50
C ASP A 135 5.04 -39.49 -5.24
N THR A 136 5.06 -38.58 -4.28
CA THR A 136 5.72 -38.77 -2.98
C THR A 136 4.98 -39.74 -2.06
N TYR A 137 3.67 -39.90 -2.25
CA TYR A 137 2.78 -40.72 -1.42
C TYR A 137 1.86 -41.58 -2.30
N PRO A 138 2.40 -42.61 -3.00
CA PRO A 138 1.65 -43.36 -4.01
C PRO A 138 0.49 -44.15 -3.41
N ASP A 139 0.55 -44.48 -2.13
CA ASP A 139 -0.50 -45.27 -1.44
C ASP A 139 -1.60 -44.38 -0.82
N THR A 140 -1.52 -43.07 -1.01
CA THR A 140 -2.49 -42.12 -0.44
C THR A 140 -3.21 -41.36 -1.53
N THR A 141 -4.51 -41.38 -1.48
CA THR A 141 -5.40 -40.67 -2.42
C THR A 141 -6.09 -39.49 -1.73
N TRP A 142 -6.06 -38.34 -2.37
CA TRP A 142 -6.74 -37.16 -1.91
C TRP A 142 -7.98 -36.85 -2.72
N GLU A 143 -9.07 -36.53 -2.05
CA GLU A 143 -10.23 -35.97 -2.74
C GLU A 143 -9.95 -34.54 -3.15
N ALA A 144 -10.30 -34.20 -4.38
CA ALA A 144 -10.19 -32.86 -4.92
C ALA A 144 -11.47 -32.44 -5.63
N VAL A 145 -11.65 -31.14 -5.76
CA VAL A 145 -12.77 -30.57 -6.51
C VAL A 145 -12.23 -29.58 -7.53
N VAL A 146 -12.71 -29.65 -8.73
CA VAL A 146 -12.39 -28.72 -9.82
C VAL A 146 -12.87 -27.31 -9.38
N GLU A 147 -11.93 -26.41 -9.14
CA GLU A 147 -12.21 -25.03 -8.72
C GLU A 147 -12.40 -24.11 -9.92
N SER A 148 -11.51 -24.21 -10.90
CA SER A 148 -11.58 -23.40 -12.13
C SER A 148 -10.88 -24.06 -13.29
N LEU A 149 -11.32 -23.70 -14.51
CA LEU A 149 -10.66 -24.03 -15.76
C LEU A 149 -10.04 -22.73 -16.31
N SER A 150 -8.80 -22.81 -16.79
CA SER A 150 -8.18 -21.66 -17.43
C SER A 150 -8.90 -21.31 -18.74
N PRO A 151 -9.18 -20.05 -19.04
CA PRO A 151 -9.76 -19.64 -20.31
C PRO A 151 -8.76 -19.66 -21.47
N ALA A 152 -7.48 -19.88 -21.20
CA ALA A 152 -6.41 -19.85 -22.19
C ALA A 152 -5.40 -20.98 -21.97
N THR A 153 -4.73 -21.38 -23.05
CA THR A 153 -3.70 -22.41 -23.01
C THR A 153 -2.40 -21.87 -22.37
N GLY A 154 -1.59 -22.75 -21.81
CA GLY A 154 -0.28 -22.39 -21.28
C GLY A 154 0.67 -21.77 -22.32
N ALA A 155 0.45 -22.06 -23.62
CA ALA A 155 1.25 -21.49 -24.70
C ALA A 155 1.06 -19.97 -24.87
N GLU A 156 -0.12 -19.45 -24.58
CA GLU A 156 -0.41 -18.00 -24.66
C GLU A 156 0.34 -17.18 -23.61
N PHE A 157 0.67 -17.80 -22.47
CA PHE A 157 1.40 -17.14 -21.38
C PHE A 157 2.89 -17.48 -21.36
N ALA A 158 3.36 -18.24 -22.35
CA ALA A 158 4.77 -18.57 -22.45
C ALA A 158 5.61 -17.35 -22.84
N VAL A 159 6.74 -17.13 -22.18
CA VAL A 159 7.68 -16.06 -22.50
C VAL A 159 8.22 -16.19 -23.94
N LEU A 160 8.27 -17.41 -24.47
CA LEU A 160 8.63 -17.73 -25.85
C LEU A 160 7.51 -18.63 -26.42
N PRO A 161 6.47 -18.04 -27.03
CA PRO A 161 5.44 -18.84 -27.69
C PRO A 161 6.05 -19.64 -28.85
N PRO A 162 5.62 -20.88 -29.09
CA PRO A 162 6.11 -21.69 -30.17
C PRO A 162 5.79 -21.03 -31.51
N GLN A 163 6.83 -20.52 -32.17
CA GLN A 163 6.69 -19.92 -33.51
C GLN A 163 6.81 -21.00 -34.60
N ASN A 164 5.71 -21.33 -35.23
CA ASN A 164 5.70 -22.19 -36.44
C ASN A 164 6.02 -21.33 -37.69
N ALA A 165 7.21 -20.73 -37.71
CA ALA A 165 7.63 -19.77 -38.77
C ALA A 165 8.13 -20.47 -40.06
N SER A 166 8.20 -21.81 -40.09
CA SER A 166 8.86 -22.57 -41.18
C SER A 166 7.90 -23.23 -42.19
N GLY A 167 6.70 -22.69 -42.36
CA GLY A 167 5.80 -23.08 -43.47
C GLY A 167 5.10 -24.45 -43.38
N ASN A 168 5.48 -25.31 -42.49
CA ASN A 168 4.80 -26.61 -42.27
C ASN A 168 4.02 -26.55 -40.94
N TRP A 169 2.74 -26.21 -41.02
CA TRP A 169 1.88 -26.14 -39.85
C TRP A 169 1.49 -27.55 -39.37
N VAL A 170 1.90 -27.90 -38.15
CA VAL A 170 1.52 -29.15 -37.49
C VAL A 170 0.57 -28.80 -36.35
N LYS A 171 -0.63 -29.40 -36.39
CA LYS A 171 -1.60 -29.27 -35.28
C LYS A 171 -1.08 -30.04 -34.06
N VAL A 172 -0.71 -29.27 -33.01
CA VAL A 172 -0.31 -29.85 -31.72
C VAL A 172 -1.44 -29.64 -30.72
N VAL A 173 -1.89 -30.72 -30.08
CA VAL A 173 -2.91 -30.65 -29.02
C VAL A 173 -2.39 -29.82 -27.86
N GLN A 174 -3.10 -28.76 -27.55
CA GLN A 174 -2.75 -27.85 -26.49
C GLN A 174 -3.15 -28.39 -25.10
N ARG A 175 -2.48 -27.92 -24.07
CA ARG A 175 -2.83 -28.22 -22.68
C ARG A 175 -3.40 -27.00 -22.01
N LEU A 176 -4.47 -27.19 -21.24
CA LEU A 176 -5.11 -26.15 -20.45
C LEU A 176 -4.95 -26.48 -18.97
N PRO A 177 -4.50 -25.52 -18.14
CA PRO A 177 -4.42 -25.72 -16.72
C PRO A 177 -5.81 -25.71 -16.09
N VAL A 178 -6.06 -26.71 -15.27
CA VAL A 178 -7.25 -26.85 -14.44
C VAL A 178 -6.82 -26.82 -12.99
N LYS A 179 -7.41 -25.93 -12.22
CA LYS A 179 -7.14 -25.80 -10.79
C LYS A 179 -8.07 -26.70 -10.00
N LEU A 180 -7.48 -27.57 -9.21
CA LEU A 180 -8.20 -28.46 -8.29
C LEU A 180 -7.86 -28.10 -6.87
N ARG A 181 -8.87 -27.89 -6.06
CA ARG A 181 -8.72 -27.67 -4.62
C ARG A 181 -8.73 -29.00 -3.91
N LEU A 182 -7.67 -29.27 -3.17
CA LEU A 182 -7.58 -30.44 -2.30
C LEU A 182 -8.34 -30.19 -1.00
N ALA A 183 -8.90 -31.26 -0.44
CA ALA A 183 -9.54 -31.29 0.87
C ALA A 183 -8.76 -32.24 1.79
N PRO A 184 -7.60 -31.81 2.34
CA PRO A 184 -6.79 -32.67 3.18
C PRO A 184 -7.54 -33.04 4.45
N GLN A 185 -7.43 -34.30 4.87
CA GLN A 185 -8.07 -34.84 6.05
C GLN A 185 -7.06 -34.99 7.20
N ALA A 186 -7.56 -35.04 8.42
CA ALA A 186 -6.71 -35.25 9.58
C ALA A 186 -6.06 -36.64 9.52
N GLY A 187 -4.72 -36.68 9.70
CA GLY A 187 -3.93 -37.91 9.64
C GLY A 187 -3.25 -38.18 8.30
N GLU A 188 -3.53 -37.40 7.26
CA GLU A 188 -2.81 -37.49 5.99
C GLU A 188 -1.39 -36.91 6.07
N PRO A 189 -0.49 -37.36 5.19
CA PRO A 189 0.86 -36.80 5.14
C PRO A 189 0.85 -35.31 4.77
N PRO A 190 1.85 -34.52 5.25
CA PRO A 190 1.91 -33.11 5.00
C PRO A 190 2.19 -32.78 3.53
N LEU A 191 1.34 -31.94 2.94
CA LEU A 191 1.49 -31.48 1.57
C LEU A 191 2.53 -30.34 1.50
N ARG A 192 3.35 -30.35 0.44
CA ARG A 192 4.35 -29.32 0.18
C ARG A 192 4.16 -28.73 -1.20
N ALA A 193 4.37 -27.43 -1.32
CA ALA A 193 4.33 -26.77 -2.61
C ALA A 193 5.43 -27.32 -3.55
N GLY A 194 5.12 -27.54 -4.81
CA GLY A 194 6.04 -28.07 -5.82
C GLY A 194 6.11 -29.60 -5.92
N MET A 195 5.25 -30.32 -5.18
CA MET A 195 5.09 -31.76 -5.37
C MET A 195 4.42 -32.07 -6.72
N THR A 196 4.82 -33.16 -7.34
CA THR A 196 4.19 -33.69 -8.56
C THR A 196 3.01 -34.58 -8.19
N ALA A 197 1.94 -34.53 -8.98
CA ALA A 197 0.71 -35.24 -8.74
C ALA A 197 0.13 -35.80 -10.03
N THR A 198 -0.51 -36.96 -9.92
CA THR A 198 -1.37 -37.52 -10.95
C THR A 198 -2.84 -37.30 -10.57
N VAL A 199 -3.64 -36.83 -11.52
CA VAL A 199 -5.06 -36.57 -11.33
C VAL A 199 -5.87 -37.55 -12.13
N GLU A 200 -6.75 -38.30 -11.43
CA GLU A 200 -7.70 -39.21 -12.02
C GLU A 200 -9.15 -38.67 -11.88
N LYS A 201 -9.96 -39.01 -12.83
CA LYS A 201 -11.30 -38.44 -13.02
C LYS A 201 -12.36 -39.41 -12.51
#